data_91f65243ed416d40c210bb5fe06989e6
#
_entry.id   91f65243ed416d40c210bb5fe06989e6
#
_cell.length_a   1.000
_cell.length_b   1.000
_cell.length_c   1.000
_cell.angle_alpha   90.00
_cell.angle_beta   90.00
_cell.angle_gamma   90.00
#
_symmetry.space_group_name_H-M   'P 1'
#
loop_
_entity.id
_entity.type
_entity.pdbx_description
1 polymer ?
#
loop_
_entity_poly.entity_id
_entity_poly.type
_entity_poly.pdbx_seq_one_letter_code
_entity_poly.pdbx_strand_id
1 'polypeptide(L)'
;MTQRVFQIAAGYEDCNDYNDLRGDMILKMCTARLPQSENDLASQPTMSRLENTVKKTDLFRLGECLVDTFINSYSKPPSVIILDCDDTNNDTYGQQELALFNNLYNEHCYMPIHIYEGLTGRLITTILRPS
;
A
#
# COMPACT_ATOMS: atom_id res chain seq x y z
N MET A 1 -1.81 10.85 -5.24
CA MET A 1 -1.17 9.99 -4.23
C MET A 1 -1.79 10.21 -2.84
N THR A 2 -1.76 11.39 -2.23
CA THR A 2 -2.27 11.66 -0.87
C THR A 2 -3.71 11.19 -0.65
N GLN A 3 -4.63 11.46 -1.57
CA GLN A 3 -6.02 10.97 -1.52
C GLN A 3 -6.06 9.45 -1.38
N ARG A 4 -5.27 8.70 -2.17
CA ARG A 4 -5.23 7.23 -2.13
C ARG A 4 -4.79 6.72 -0.76
N VAL A 5 -3.73 7.32 -0.22
CA VAL A 5 -3.20 6.94 1.11
C VAL A 5 -4.26 7.12 2.20
N PHE A 6 -4.96 8.25 2.22
CA PHE A 6 -5.99 8.49 3.23
C PHE A 6 -7.22 7.59 3.05
N GLN A 7 -7.60 7.25 1.82
CA GLN A 7 -8.71 6.34 1.57
C GLN A 7 -8.38 4.92 2.05
N ILE A 8 -7.18 4.40 1.75
CA ILE A 8 -6.74 3.10 2.29
C ILE A 8 -6.71 3.13 3.82
N ALA A 9 -6.15 4.17 4.42
CA ALA A 9 -6.11 4.32 5.88
C ALA A 9 -7.50 4.42 6.52
N ALA A 10 -8.51 4.87 5.78
CA ALA A 10 -9.90 4.94 6.21
C ALA A 10 -10.70 3.64 5.90
N GLY A 11 -10.05 2.60 5.36
CA GLY A 11 -10.68 1.30 5.06
C GLY A 11 -11.29 1.19 3.68
N TYR A 12 -11.07 2.15 2.79
CA TYR A 12 -11.53 2.11 1.39
C TYR A 12 -10.42 1.57 0.49
N GLU A 13 -10.29 0.26 0.44
CA GLU A 13 -9.15 -0.42 -0.20
C GLU A 13 -9.24 -0.46 -1.72
N ASP A 14 -10.44 -0.55 -2.27
CA ASP A 14 -10.64 -0.64 -3.71
C ASP A 14 -10.96 0.72 -4.37
N CYS A 15 -11.11 0.69 -5.69
CA CYS A 15 -11.43 1.88 -6.46
C CYS A 15 -12.93 2.16 -6.59
N ASN A 16 -13.83 1.30 -6.10
CA ASN A 16 -15.27 1.41 -6.34
C ASN A 16 -15.87 2.62 -5.64
N ASP A 17 -15.40 2.90 -4.41
CA ASP A 17 -15.92 3.96 -3.56
C ASP A 17 -15.45 5.37 -3.95
N TYR A 18 -14.50 5.48 -4.88
CA TYR A 18 -13.91 6.81 -5.20
C TYR A 18 -14.91 7.83 -5.71
N ASN A 19 -15.90 7.41 -6.47
CA ASN A 19 -16.88 8.34 -7.02
C ASN A 19 -17.82 8.88 -5.94
N ASP A 20 -18.14 8.09 -4.94
CA ASP A 20 -18.98 8.49 -3.82
C ASP A 20 -18.21 9.37 -2.83
N LEU A 21 -16.92 9.07 -2.64
CA LEU A 21 -16.04 9.80 -1.73
C LEU A 21 -15.47 11.13 -2.29
N ARG A 22 -15.70 11.43 -3.56
CA ARG A 22 -15.15 12.64 -4.20
C ARG A 22 -15.54 13.93 -3.51
N GLY A 23 -16.79 13.99 -3.02
CA GLY A 23 -17.36 15.13 -2.34
C GLY A 23 -17.07 15.19 -0.85
N ASP A 24 -16.50 14.13 -0.26
CA ASP A 24 -16.33 14.02 1.18
C ASP A 24 -15.46 15.15 1.76
N MET A 25 -16.01 15.86 2.73
CA MET A 25 -15.38 17.06 3.31
C MET A 25 -14.12 16.71 4.12
N ILE A 26 -14.12 15.57 4.81
CA ILE A 26 -12.98 15.14 5.63
C ILE A 26 -11.82 14.74 4.73
N LEU A 27 -12.09 13.97 3.68
CA LEU A 27 -11.07 13.59 2.70
C LEU A 27 -10.53 14.80 1.94
N LYS A 28 -11.37 15.80 1.63
CA LYS A 28 -10.90 17.08 1.08
C LYS A 28 -9.91 17.77 2.02
N MET A 29 -10.22 17.85 3.31
CA MET A 29 -9.31 18.41 4.33
C MET A 29 -8.01 17.63 4.44
N CYS A 30 -8.05 16.30 4.47
CA CYS A 30 -6.87 15.44 4.49
C CYS A 30 -5.95 15.67 3.28
N THR A 31 -6.50 16.11 2.15
CA THR A 31 -5.74 16.44 0.94
C THR A 31 -5.39 17.93 0.83
N ALA A 32 -5.48 18.68 1.93
CA ALA A 32 -5.23 20.13 2.00
C ALA A 32 -6.15 20.95 1.07
N ARG A 33 -7.38 20.51 0.86
CA ARG A 33 -8.42 21.25 0.14
C ARG A 33 -9.46 21.81 1.12
N LEU A 34 -10.10 22.90 0.71
CA LEU A 34 -11.22 23.43 1.48
C LEU A 34 -12.40 22.45 1.44
N PRO A 35 -13.00 22.11 2.59
CA PRO A 35 -14.09 21.13 2.66
C PRO A 35 -15.31 21.52 1.82
N GLN A 36 -15.59 22.82 1.71
CA GLN A 36 -16.69 23.39 0.93
C GLN A 36 -16.31 23.70 -0.52
N SER A 37 -15.12 23.30 -0.98
CA SER A 37 -14.69 23.51 -2.36
C SER A 37 -15.64 22.81 -3.33
N GLU A 38 -16.05 23.49 -4.38
CA GLU A 38 -16.82 22.92 -5.50
C GLU A 38 -16.00 21.88 -6.27
N ASN A 39 -14.66 21.93 -6.16
CA ASN A 39 -13.79 20.99 -6.81
C ASN A 39 -13.75 19.65 -6.06
N ASP A 40 -14.31 18.64 -6.67
CA ASP A 40 -14.23 17.28 -6.18
C ASP A 40 -12.81 16.70 -6.16
N LEU A 41 -12.61 15.68 -5.34
CA LEU A 41 -11.43 14.83 -5.38
C LEU A 41 -11.36 14.03 -6.68
N ALA A 42 -10.25 13.34 -6.91
CA ALA A 42 -10.08 12.52 -8.10
C ALA A 42 -11.14 11.41 -8.19
N SER A 43 -11.62 11.19 -9.41
CA SER A 43 -12.59 10.13 -9.70
C SER A 43 -11.94 8.75 -9.77
N GLN A 44 -12.76 7.71 -9.69
CA GLN A 44 -12.35 6.31 -9.85
C GLN A 44 -11.48 6.09 -11.11
N PRO A 45 -11.84 6.54 -12.33
CA PRO A 45 -10.98 6.36 -13.49
C PRO A 45 -9.62 7.06 -13.39
N THR A 46 -9.55 8.18 -12.65
CA THR A 46 -8.29 8.91 -12.43
C THR A 46 -7.38 8.13 -11.48
N MET A 47 -7.95 7.56 -10.43
CA MET A 47 -7.20 6.76 -9.46
C MET A 47 -6.74 5.43 -10.07
N SER A 48 -7.60 4.74 -10.81
CA SER A 48 -7.23 3.53 -11.54
C SER A 48 -6.08 3.78 -12.53
N ARG A 49 -6.10 4.90 -13.25
CA ARG A 49 -4.96 5.29 -14.10
C ARG A 49 -3.69 5.52 -13.30
N LEU A 50 -3.77 6.17 -12.14
CA LEU A 50 -2.61 6.37 -11.26
C LEU A 50 -2.01 5.03 -10.82
N GLU A 51 -2.83 4.09 -10.38
CA GLU A 51 -2.38 2.76 -9.95
C GLU A 51 -1.72 1.99 -11.10
N ASN A 52 -2.30 2.06 -12.30
CA ASN A 52 -1.74 1.39 -13.49
C ASN A 52 -0.50 2.08 -14.09
N THR A 53 -0.08 3.25 -13.59
CA THR A 53 1.17 3.90 -14.03
C THR A 53 2.40 3.43 -13.27
N VAL A 54 2.21 2.75 -12.14
CA VAL A 54 3.30 2.28 -11.28
C VAL A 54 4.08 1.17 -11.99
N LYS A 55 5.39 1.33 -12.09
CA LYS A 55 6.30 0.36 -12.71
C LYS A 55 6.99 -0.49 -11.64
N LYS A 56 7.54 -1.64 -12.05
CA LYS A 56 8.33 -2.51 -11.15
C LYS A 56 9.47 -1.75 -10.45
N THR A 57 10.11 -0.82 -11.15
CA THR A 57 11.16 0.05 -10.59
C THR A 57 10.64 0.97 -9.49
N ASP A 58 9.39 1.40 -9.58
CA ASP A 58 8.79 2.29 -8.58
C ASP A 58 8.40 1.49 -7.32
N LEU A 59 7.96 0.24 -7.48
CA LEU A 59 7.73 -0.68 -6.37
C LEU A 59 9.03 -0.97 -5.61
N PHE A 60 10.13 -1.18 -6.34
CA PHE A 60 11.43 -1.38 -5.71
C PHE A 60 11.87 -0.14 -4.90
N ARG A 61 11.76 1.05 -5.49
CA ARG A 61 12.05 2.31 -4.80
C ARG A 61 11.15 2.56 -3.57
N LEU A 62 9.91 2.12 -3.63
CA LEU A 62 9.01 2.19 -2.49
C LEU A 62 9.51 1.29 -1.35
N GLY A 63 9.97 0.08 -1.68
CA GLY A 63 10.60 -0.81 -0.70
C GLY A 63 11.85 -0.20 -0.07
N GLU A 64 12.73 0.43 -0.87
CA GLU A 64 13.91 1.17 -0.39
C GLU A 64 13.49 2.32 0.54
N CYS A 65 12.45 3.08 0.18
CA CYS A 65 11.95 4.18 1.01
C CYS A 65 11.45 3.69 2.39
N LEU A 66 10.84 2.51 2.46
CA LEU A 66 10.45 1.90 3.74
C LEU A 66 11.68 1.55 4.59
N VAL A 67 12.72 0.95 3.98
CA VAL A 67 13.99 0.67 4.66
C VAL A 67 14.65 1.94 5.17
N ASP A 68 14.72 2.99 4.37
CA ASP A 68 15.26 4.29 4.78
C ASP A 68 14.46 4.89 5.94
N THR A 69 13.15 4.78 5.89
CA THR A 69 12.27 5.24 6.97
C THR A 69 12.55 4.48 8.26
N PHE A 70 12.73 3.16 8.17
CA PHE A 70 13.10 2.33 9.31
C PHE A 70 14.46 2.75 9.89
N ILE A 71 15.50 2.88 9.05
CA ILE A 71 16.84 3.31 9.47
C ILE A 71 16.78 4.69 10.16
N ASN A 72 16.08 5.64 9.56
CA ASN A 72 15.95 7.00 10.08
C ASN A 72 15.10 7.09 11.36
N SER A 73 14.38 6.03 11.71
CA SER A 73 13.62 5.97 12.96
C SER A 73 14.48 5.79 14.20
N TYR A 74 15.77 5.47 14.02
CA TYR A 74 16.73 5.31 15.10
C TYR A 74 17.63 6.53 15.22
N SER A 75 17.74 7.09 16.43
CA SER A 75 18.70 8.16 16.72
C SER A 75 20.15 7.66 16.79
N LYS A 76 20.32 6.36 17.09
CA LYS A 76 21.60 5.63 17.11
C LYS A 76 21.37 4.23 16.57
N PRO A 77 22.30 3.68 15.77
CA PRO A 77 22.19 2.31 15.30
C PRO A 77 22.02 1.33 16.47
N PRO A 78 21.04 0.42 16.41
CA PRO A 78 20.89 -0.63 17.41
C PRO A 78 22.05 -1.61 17.32
N SER A 79 22.41 -2.25 18.43
CA SER A 79 23.47 -3.26 18.46
C SER A 79 23.07 -4.59 17.82
N VAL A 80 21.76 -4.86 17.75
CA VAL A 80 21.15 -6.06 17.18
C VAL A 80 19.85 -5.67 16.49
N ILE A 81 19.59 -6.27 15.35
CA ILE A 81 18.30 -6.24 14.65
C ILE A 81 17.87 -7.68 14.45
N ILE A 82 16.65 -8.01 14.85
CA ILE A 82 16.04 -9.31 14.61
C ILE A 82 15.06 -9.12 13.45
N LEU A 83 15.29 -9.85 12.36
CA LEU A 83 14.39 -9.85 11.21
C LEU A 83 13.30 -10.91 11.41
N ASP A 84 12.07 -10.48 11.47
CA ASP A 84 10.89 -11.32 11.44
C ASP A 84 10.29 -11.23 10.04
N CYS A 85 10.31 -12.35 9.30
CA CYS A 85 9.87 -12.42 7.91
C CYS A 85 8.59 -13.24 7.85
N ASP A 86 7.51 -12.62 7.43
CA ASP A 86 6.19 -13.25 7.36
C ASP A 86 5.61 -13.17 5.95
N ASP A 87 5.08 -14.30 5.47
CA ASP A 87 4.36 -14.40 4.20
C ASP A 87 2.87 -14.26 4.45
N THR A 88 2.22 -13.38 3.72
CA THR A 88 0.77 -13.17 3.82
C THR A 88 0.08 -13.61 2.54
N ASN A 89 -0.97 -14.43 2.65
CA ASN A 89 -1.82 -14.72 1.51
C ASN A 89 -2.63 -13.48 1.14
N ASN A 90 -2.56 -13.08 -0.13
CA ASN A 90 -3.32 -11.96 -0.67
C ASN A 90 -4.07 -12.42 -1.92
N ASP A 91 -5.34 -12.73 -1.73
CA ASP A 91 -6.22 -13.26 -2.76
C ASP A 91 -6.37 -12.29 -3.91
N THR A 92 -6.45 -12.84 -5.10
CA THR A 92 -6.68 -12.05 -6.30
C THR A 92 -8.02 -12.37 -6.93
N TYR A 93 -8.72 -11.32 -7.29
CA TYR A 93 -9.99 -11.42 -7.99
C TYR A 93 -9.81 -11.04 -9.45
N GLY A 94 -9.97 -12.04 -10.34
CA GLY A 94 -9.78 -11.86 -11.77
C GLY A 94 -8.37 -12.22 -12.27
N GLN A 95 -8.07 -11.84 -13.51
CA GLN A 95 -6.81 -12.17 -14.18
C GLN A 95 -5.76 -11.08 -13.92
N GLN A 96 -5.14 -11.10 -12.76
CA GLN A 96 -4.07 -10.17 -12.45
C GLN A 96 -2.71 -10.75 -12.89
N GLU A 97 -1.83 -9.87 -13.40
CA GLU A 97 -0.49 -10.27 -13.85
C GLU A 97 0.30 -10.93 -12.71
N LEU A 98 0.87 -12.09 -12.96
CA LEU A 98 1.66 -12.87 -12.01
C LEU A 98 0.91 -13.36 -10.75
N ALA A 99 -0.41 -13.32 -10.73
CA ALA A 99 -1.18 -14.05 -9.74
C ALA A 99 -1.15 -15.54 -10.11
N LEU A 100 -0.36 -16.32 -9.40
CA LEU A 100 -0.19 -17.75 -9.62
C LEU A 100 -1.13 -18.55 -8.72
N PHE A 101 -1.44 -19.78 -9.14
CA PHE A 101 -2.24 -20.69 -8.32
C PHE A 101 -1.39 -21.27 -7.19
N ASN A 102 -1.84 -21.07 -5.96
CA ASN A 102 -1.20 -21.62 -4.77
C ASN A 102 -1.93 -22.88 -4.31
N ASN A 103 -1.25 -24.01 -4.33
CA ASN A 103 -1.83 -25.28 -3.93
C ASN A 103 -2.15 -25.37 -2.42
N LEU A 104 -1.46 -24.59 -1.58
CA LEU A 104 -1.69 -24.62 -0.13
C LEU A 104 -3.03 -23.94 0.21
N TYR A 105 -3.29 -22.78 -0.43
CA TYR A 105 -4.52 -22.00 -0.23
C TYR A 105 -5.62 -22.37 -1.21
N ASN A 106 -5.29 -23.16 -2.28
CA ASN A 106 -6.20 -23.61 -3.33
C ASN A 106 -6.85 -22.42 -4.09
N GLU A 107 -6.10 -21.36 -4.33
CA GLU A 107 -6.57 -20.14 -5.01
C GLU A 107 -5.42 -19.40 -5.74
N HIS A 108 -5.80 -18.47 -6.62
CA HIS A 108 -4.86 -17.56 -7.23
C HIS A 108 -4.58 -16.39 -6.28
N CYS A 109 -3.31 -16.20 -5.92
CA CYS A 109 -2.92 -15.16 -4.96
C CYS A 109 -1.52 -14.60 -5.24
N TYR A 110 -1.21 -13.51 -4.56
CA TYR A 110 0.15 -13.07 -4.31
C TYR A 110 0.58 -13.52 -2.92
N MET A 111 1.88 -13.68 -2.72
CA MET A 111 2.48 -14.00 -1.43
C MET A 111 3.48 -12.89 -1.05
N PRO A 112 3.00 -11.67 -0.71
CA PRO A 112 3.90 -10.63 -0.25
C PRO A 112 4.64 -11.07 1.01
N ILE A 113 5.93 -10.72 1.08
CA ILE A 113 6.74 -10.87 2.29
C ILE A 113 6.73 -9.53 3.02
N HIS A 114 6.36 -9.57 4.29
CA HIS A 114 6.51 -8.46 5.21
C HIS A 114 7.71 -8.73 6.12
N ILE A 115 8.61 -7.76 6.24
CA ILE A 115 9.79 -7.87 7.10
C ILE A 115 9.67 -6.84 8.20
N TYR A 116 9.62 -7.34 9.44
CA TYR A 116 9.54 -6.53 10.65
C TYR A 116 10.81 -6.63 11.48
N GLU A 117 11.06 -5.62 12.29
CA GLU A 117 12.04 -5.71 13.37
C GLU A 117 11.36 -6.36 14.59
N GLY A 118 11.81 -7.57 14.97
CA GLY A 118 11.12 -8.45 15.90
C GLY A 118 11.06 -7.95 17.34
N LEU A 119 11.94 -7.02 17.76
CA LEU A 119 11.91 -6.45 19.12
C LEU A 119 10.92 -5.28 19.25
N THR A 120 10.76 -4.50 18.20
CA THR A 120 9.95 -3.28 18.21
C THR A 120 8.64 -3.41 17.43
N GLY A 121 8.50 -4.45 16.60
CA GLY A 121 7.39 -4.65 15.69
C GLY A 121 7.32 -3.63 14.55
N ARG A 122 8.40 -2.88 14.29
CA ARG A 122 8.43 -1.88 13.21
C ARG A 122 8.59 -2.54 11.87
N LEU A 123 7.78 -2.13 10.90
CA LEU A 123 7.94 -2.56 9.51
C LEU A 123 9.27 -2.04 8.95
N ILE A 124 10.05 -2.94 8.40
CA ILE A 124 11.29 -2.62 7.67
C ILE A 124 10.98 -2.45 6.19
N THR A 125 10.33 -3.43 5.57
CA THR A 125 9.92 -3.36 4.17
C THR A 125 8.85 -4.41 3.85
N THR A 126 8.23 -4.23 2.69
CA THR A 126 7.29 -5.19 2.11
C THR A 126 7.69 -5.45 0.66
N ILE A 127 7.69 -6.70 0.24
CA ILE A 127 8.02 -7.12 -1.12
C ILE A 127 6.85 -7.89 -1.69
N LEU A 128 6.20 -7.35 -2.72
CA LEU A 128 5.17 -8.06 -3.47
C LEU A 128 5.83 -9.11 -4.36
N ARG A 129 5.41 -10.35 -4.24
CA ARG A 129 5.89 -11.46 -5.07
C ARG A 129 4.71 -12.34 -5.52
N PRO A 130 4.87 -13.06 -6.64
CA PRO A 130 3.97 -14.14 -7.02
C PRO A 130 3.88 -15.21 -5.94
N SER A 131 2.80 -15.96 -5.96
CA SER A 131 2.63 -17.16 -5.13
C SER A 131 3.61 -18.27 -5.51
#